data_646cfdd7a0a422f141599cf7002eb4e0
#
_entry.id   646cfdd7a0a422f141599cf7002eb4e0
#
_cell.length_a   1.000
_cell.length_b   1.000
_cell.length_c   1.000
_cell.angle_alpha   90.00
_cell.angle_beta   90.00
_cell.angle_gamma   90.00
#
_symmetry.space_group_name_H-M   'P 1'
#
loop_
_entity.id
_entity.type
_entity.pdbx_description
1 polymer ?
#
loop_
_entity_poly.entity_id
_entity_poly.type
_entity_poly.pdbx_seq_one_letter_code
_entity_poly.pdbx_strand_id
1 'polypeptide(L)'
;MTAHPERDRIELANVFAALGNPLRLQIIRVLADGAEHTCGSIVDGVPKSNLTHHYRVLRDAGIIWQRPSGRETLQSLRRDDLDARFPGLLDSVIDAARRDQSHATRI
;
A
#
# COMPACT_ATOMS: atom_id res chain seq x y z
N MET A 1 -14.48 -12.49 5.74
CA MET A 1 -14.80 -11.09 6.00
C MET A 1 -13.49 -10.28 6.02
N THR A 2 -13.44 -9.24 5.23
CA THR A 2 -12.22 -8.43 5.13
C THR A 2 -12.24 -7.39 6.25
N ALA A 3 -11.21 -7.43 7.08
CA ALA A 3 -11.13 -6.56 8.26
C ALA A 3 -10.40 -5.26 7.92
N HIS A 4 -11.09 -4.36 7.20
CA HIS A 4 -10.57 -3.02 6.98
C HIS A 4 -10.86 -2.17 8.22
N PRO A 5 -9.84 -1.55 8.83
CA PRO A 5 -10.10 -0.64 9.93
C PRO A 5 -10.86 0.59 9.46
N GLU A 6 -11.72 1.12 10.30
CA GLU A 6 -12.40 2.38 10.02
C GLU A 6 -11.40 3.54 10.07
N ARG A 7 -11.75 4.64 9.40
CA ARG A 7 -10.86 5.80 9.30
C ARG A 7 -10.31 6.24 10.66
N ASP A 8 -11.16 6.34 11.66
CA ASP A 8 -10.77 6.83 12.98
C ASP A 8 -9.94 5.82 13.78
N ARG A 9 -9.81 4.59 13.31
CA ARG A 9 -9.00 3.55 13.93
C ARG A 9 -7.65 3.35 13.26
N ILE A 10 -7.34 4.10 12.23
CA ILE A 10 -6.03 4.05 11.58
C ILE A 10 -5.02 4.74 12.47
N GLU A 11 -4.00 4.00 12.92
CA GLU A 11 -2.99 4.50 13.82
C GLU A 11 -1.68 4.80 13.10
N LEU A 12 -1.07 5.93 13.39
CA LEU A 12 0.15 6.36 12.74
C LEU A 12 1.29 5.35 12.89
N ALA A 13 1.45 4.78 14.08
CA ALA A 13 2.50 3.79 14.33
C ALA A 13 2.33 2.56 13.45
N ASN A 14 1.09 2.10 13.24
CA ASN A 14 0.81 0.97 12.38
C ASN A 14 1.08 1.30 10.92
N VAL A 15 0.79 2.51 10.50
CA VAL A 15 1.09 2.97 9.14
C VAL A 15 2.59 2.93 8.90
N PHE A 16 3.39 3.47 9.81
CA PHE A 16 4.85 3.44 9.67
C PHE A 16 5.41 2.03 9.69
N ALA A 17 4.90 1.16 10.55
CA ALA A 17 5.33 -0.23 10.59
C ALA A 17 5.05 -0.95 9.26
N ALA A 18 3.88 -0.71 8.70
CA ALA A 18 3.50 -1.32 7.42
C ALA A 18 4.35 -0.78 6.26
N LEU A 19 4.74 0.48 6.29
CA LEU A 19 5.55 1.09 5.24
C LEU A 19 7.03 0.76 5.33
N GLY A 20 7.49 0.20 6.44
CA GLY A 20 8.90 -0.09 6.68
C GLY A 20 9.40 -1.35 5.98
N ASN A 21 9.10 -1.51 4.69
CA ASN A 21 9.51 -2.67 3.91
C ASN A 21 9.64 -2.26 2.44
N PRO A 22 10.75 -2.61 1.75
CA PRO A 22 10.95 -2.19 0.36
C PRO A 22 9.87 -2.64 -0.59
N LEU A 23 9.36 -3.86 -0.45
CA LEU A 23 8.32 -4.38 -1.32
C LEU A 23 7.00 -3.66 -1.09
N ARG A 24 6.66 -3.39 0.16
CA ARG A 24 5.44 -2.64 0.48
C ARG A 24 5.51 -1.20 -0.03
N LEU A 25 6.67 -0.55 0.03
CA LEU A 25 6.86 0.77 -0.57
C LEU A 25 6.68 0.73 -2.09
N GLN A 26 7.14 -0.35 -2.74
CA GLN A 26 6.93 -0.52 -4.18
C GLN A 26 5.44 -0.64 -4.50
N ILE A 27 4.69 -1.39 -3.70
CA ILE A 27 3.24 -1.52 -3.87
C ILE A 27 2.58 -0.14 -3.79
N ILE A 28 2.95 0.66 -2.79
CA ILE A 28 2.39 2.00 -2.61
C ILE A 28 2.68 2.89 -3.81
N ARG A 29 3.89 2.82 -4.37
CA ARG A 29 4.23 3.61 -5.57
C ARG A 29 3.35 3.26 -6.75
N VAL A 30 3.07 1.98 -6.97
CA VAL A 30 2.19 1.55 -8.06
C VAL A 30 0.77 2.04 -7.82
N LEU A 31 0.27 1.91 -6.59
CA LEU A 31 -1.09 2.32 -6.26
C LEU A 31 -1.26 3.84 -6.19
N ALA A 32 -0.18 4.59 -6.28
CA ALA A 32 -0.23 6.06 -6.22
C ALA A 32 -0.98 6.69 -7.40
N ASP A 33 -1.24 5.94 -8.46
CA ASP A 33 -2.03 6.43 -9.60
C ASP A 33 -3.54 6.57 -9.27
N GLY A 34 -3.96 6.08 -8.11
CA GLY A 34 -5.35 6.18 -7.67
C GLY A 34 -6.27 5.11 -8.25
N ALA A 35 -5.76 4.22 -9.07
CA ALA A 35 -6.55 3.16 -9.68
C ALA A 35 -6.54 1.89 -8.84
N GLU A 36 -7.46 0.98 -9.15
CA GLU A 36 -7.46 -0.36 -8.59
C GLU A 36 -6.54 -1.26 -9.42
N HIS A 37 -5.76 -2.10 -8.73
CA HIS A 37 -4.82 -3.02 -9.38
C HIS A 37 -4.99 -4.42 -8.81
N THR A 38 -4.82 -5.44 -9.66
CA THR A 38 -4.78 -6.82 -9.17
C THR A 38 -3.41 -7.10 -8.54
N CYS A 39 -3.34 -8.10 -7.67
CA CYS A 39 -2.08 -8.49 -7.03
C CYS A 39 -0.97 -8.73 -8.05
N GLY A 40 -1.26 -9.48 -9.09
CA GLY A 40 -0.25 -9.87 -10.08
C GLY A 40 0.21 -8.75 -10.99
N SER A 41 -0.54 -7.65 -11.07
CA SER A 41 -0.18 -6.52 -11.93
C SER A 41 0.73 -5.51 -11.24
N ILE A 42 0.93 -5.64 -9.93
CA ILE A 42 1.68 -4.66 -9.14
C ILE A 42 3.16 -5.03 -9.06
N VAL A 43 3.45 -6.30 -8.79
CA VAL A 43 4.83 -6.77 -8.62
C VAL A 43 5.01 -8.12 -9.32
N ASP A 44 6.04 -8.21 -10.17
CA ASP A 44 6.41 -9.44 -10.84
C ASP A 44 7.51 -10.18 -10.08
N GLY A 45 7.55 -11.50 -10.24
CA GLY A 45 8.67 -12.31 -9.75
C GLY A 45 8.65 -12.63 -8.27
N VAL A 46 7.60 -12.24 -7.55
CA VAL A 46 7.45 -12.53 -6.13
C VAL A 46 6.39 -13.61 -5.94
N PRO A 47 6.66 -14.65 -5.13
CA PRO A 47 5.65 -15.68 -4.88
C PRO A 47 4.35 -15.07 -4.34
N LYS A 48 3.23 -15.60 -4.80
CA LYS A 48 1.91 -15.09 -4.43
C LYS A 48 1.67 -15.13 -2.92
N SER A 49 2.19 -16.13 -2.23
CA SER A 49 2.05 -16.25 -0.78
C SER A 49 2.72 -15.07 -0.05
N ASN A 50 3.89 -14.62 -0.54
CA ASN A 50 4.58 -13.47 0.03
C ASN A 50 3.79 -12.19 -0.22
N LEU A 51 3.26 -12.03 -1.43
CA LEU A 51 2.44 -10.87 -1.76
C LEU A 51 1.19 -10.80 -0.90
N THR A 52 0.53 -11.93 -0.68
CA THR A 52 -0.67 -11.98 0.16
C THR A 52 -0.38 -11.45 1.57
N HIS A 53 0.76 -11.83 2.14
CA HIS A 53 1.17 -11.33 3.44
C HIS A 53 1.35 -9.81 3.44
N HIS A 54 2.05 -9.28 2.43
CA HIS A 54 2.30 -7.84 2.34
C HIS A 54 1.01 -7.04 2.15
N TYR A 55 0.10 -7.53 1.33
CA TYR A 55 -1.20 -6.86 1.14
C TYR A 55 -2.02 -6.89 2.44
N ARG A 56 -1.97 -7.99 3.18
CA ARG A 56 -2.67 -8.07 4.46
C ARG A 56 -2.13 -7.06 5.47
N VAL A 57 -0.81 -6.91 5.55
CA VAL A 57 -0.19 -5.92 6.44
C VAL A 57 -0.65 -4.51 6.08
N LEU A 58 -0.66 -4.17 4.79
CA LEU A 58 -1.12 -2.86 4.34
C LEU A 58 -2.60 -2.63 4.62
N ARG A 59 -3.43 -3.66 4.39
CA ARG A 59 -4.86 -3.58 4.66
C ARG A 59 -5.13 -3.36 6.15
N ASP A 60 -4.50 -4.14 7.00
CA ASP A 60 -4.74 -4.08 8.45
C ASP A 60 -4.27 -2.76 9.05
N ALA A 61 -3.28 -2.12 8.45
CA ALA A 61 -2.83 -0.79 8.86
C ALA A 61 -3.73 0.34 8.35
N GLY A 62 -4.69 0.03 7.47
CA GLY A 62 -5.60 1.04 6.93
C GLY A 62 -5.06 1.80 5.73
N ILE A 63 -4.04 1.29 5.06
CA ILE A 63 -3.39 1.98 3.95
C ILE A 63 -4.07 1.67 2.61
N ILE A 64 -4.59 0.46 2.45
CA ILE A 64 -5.21 0.03 1.20
C ILE A 64 -6.60 -0.52 1.43
N TRP A 65 -7.43 -0.42 0.38
CA TRP A 65 -8.66 -1.19 0.22
C TRP A 65 -8.34 -2.47 -0.54
N GLN A 66 -9.02 -3.54 -0.18
CA GLN A 66 -9.06 -4.77 -0.97
C GLN A 66 -10.50 -5.07 -1.31
N ARG A 67 -10.78 -5.31 -2.59
CA ARG A 67 -12.13 -5.58 -3.07
C ARG A 67 -12.10 -6.83 -3.95
N PRO A 68 -12.95 -7.84 -3.67
CA PRO A 68 -13.03 -9.00 -4.53
C PRO A 68 -13.64 -8.63 -5.89
N SER A 69 -13.12 -9.22 -6.95
CA SER A 69 -13.60 -9.03 -8.32
C SER A 69 -13.40 -10.32 -9.09
N GLY A 70 -14.45 -11.12 -9.20
CA GLY A 70 -14.35 -12.45 -9.78
C GLY A 70 -13.40 -13.33 -8.97
N ARG A 71 -12.38 -13.86 -9.61
CA ARG A 71 -11.35 -14.69 -8.96
C ARG A 71 -10.19 -13.89 -8.40
N GLU A 72 -10.20 -12.59 -8.61
CA GLU A 72 -9.11 -11.72 -8.22
C GLU A 72 -9.52 -10.82 -7.08
N THR A 73 -8.53 -10.20 -6.46
CA THR A 73 -8.72 -9.15 -5.47
C THR A 73 -8.06 -7.89 -6.02
N LEU A 74 -8.78 -6.77 -5.97
CA LEU A 74 -8.29 -5.48 -6.41
C LEU A 74 -7.79 -4.69 -5.21
N GLN A 75 -6.63 -4.05 -5.39
CA GLN A 75 -5.99 -3.23 -4.37
C GLN A 75 -6.05 -1.76 -4.79
N SER A 76 -6.29 -0.87 -3.84
CA SER A 76 -6.24 0.58 -4.09
C SER A 76 -5.83 1.31 -2.80
N LEU A 77 -5.27 2.51 -2.94
CA LEU A 77 -4.91 3.33 -1.78
C LEU A 77 -6.15 3.95 -1.14
N ARG A 78 -6.13 3.99 0.19
CA ARG A 78 -7.14 4.70 0.97
C ARG A 78 -6.71 6.16 1.15
N ARG A 79 -6.51 6.85 0.03
CA ARG A 79 -5.99 8.22 0.03
C ARG A 79 -6.83 9.17 0.87
N ASP A 80 -8.16 9.14 0.70
CA ASP A 80 -9.02 10.06 1.42
C ASP A 80 -8.94 9.88 2.92
N ASP A 81 -8.88 8.62 3.37
CA ASP A 81 -8.78 8.32 4.80
C ASP A 81 -7.42 8.73 5.36
N LEU A 82 -6.34 8.44 4.63
CA LEU A 82 -4.99 8.79 5.08
C LEU A 82 -4.78 10.29 5.07
N ASP A 83 -5.29 11.01 4.07
CA ASP A 83 -5.18 12.46 4.01
C ASP A 83 -6.00 13.14 5.11
N ALA A 84 -7.16 12.56 5.46
CA ALA A 84 -7.98 13.08 6.55
C ALA A 84 -7.32 12.90 7.92
N ARG A 85 -6.69 11.73 8.13
CA ARG A 85 -6.02 11.42 9.41
C ARG A 85 -4.67 12.06 9.54
N PHE A 86 -3.87 12.05 8.47
CA PHE A 86 -2.49 12.50 8.48
C PHE A 86 -2.22 13.35 7.24
N PRO A 87 -2.68 14.61 7.23
CA PRO A 87 -2.55 15.46 6.03
C PRO A 87 -1.11 15.58 5.54
N GLY A 88 -0.91 15.32 4.26
CA GLY A 88 0.41 15.43 3.61
C GLY A 88 1.33 14.23 3.78
N LEU A 89 1.02 13.30 4.68
CA LEU A 89 1.92 12.16 4.94
C LEU A 89 2.04 11.25 3.73
N LEU A 90 0.92 10.86 3.12
CA LEU A 90 0.94 9.92 2.01
C LEU A 90 1.73 10.47 0.82
N ASP A 91 1.51 11.72 0.45
CA ASP A 91 2.25 12.35 -0.64
C ASP A 91 3.75 12.41 -0.34
N SER A 92 4.12 12.71 0.90
CA SER A 92 5.52 12.71 1.31
C SER A 92 6.15 11.33 1.22
N VAL A 93 5.42 10.29 1.64
CA VAL A 93 5.88 8.91 1.55
C VAL A 93 6.07 8.49 0.10
N ILE A 94 5.09 8.78 -0.76
CA ILE A 94 5.17 8.44 -2.17
C ILE A 94 6.37 9.11 -2.83
N ASP A 95 6.55 10.40 -2.58
CA ASP A 95 7.68 11.14 -3.11
C ASP A 95 9.02 10.58 -2.62
N ALA A 96 9.12 10.32 -1.32
CA ALA A 96 10.33 9.75 -0.73
C ALA A 96 10.62 8.35 -1.30
N ALA A 97 9.61 7.52 -1.49
CA ALA A 97 9.76 6.18 -2.03
C ALA A 97 10.24 6.22 -3.49
N ARG A 98 9.76 7.17 -4.27
CA ARG A 98 10.20 7.35 -5.66
C ARG A 98 11.66 7.78 -5.73
N ARG A 99 12.07 8.70 -4.87
CA ARG A 99 13.45 9.18 -4.79
C ARG A 99 14.41 8.08 -4.33
N ASP A 100 13.99 7.29 -3.35
CA ASP A 100 14.78 6.19 -2.82
C ASP A 100 15.02 5.14 -3.89
N GLN A 101 14.01 4.80 -4.68
CA GLN A 101 14.16 3.86 -5.78
C GLN A 101 15.14 4.38 -6.84
N SER A 102 15.05 5.65 -7.20
CA SER A 102 15.94 6.26 -8.17
C SER A 102 17.38 6.23 -7.67
N HIS A 103 17.60 6.46 -6.39
CA HIS A 103 18.92 6.40 -5.79
C HIS A 103 19.48 4.97 -5.81
N ALA A 104 18.65 3.98 -5.44
CA ALA A 104 19.06 2.58 -5.46
C ALA A 104 19.45 2.10 -6.86
N THR A 105 18.77 2.60 -7.89
CA THR A 105 19.02 2.24 -9.28
C THR A 105 20.36 2.75 -9.79
N ARG A 106 20.92 3.76 -9.16
CA ARG A 106 22.20 4.36 -9.57
C ARG A 106 23.42 3.59 -9.07
N ILE A 107 23.23 2.69 -8.17
CA ILE A 107 24.29 1.87 -7.61
C ILE A 107 24.54 0.68 -8.52
#